data_359a4f4e98101ea07ba082c10952c6d3
#
_entry.id   359a4f4e98101ea07ba082c10952c6d3
#
_cell.length_a   1.000
_cell.length_b   1.000
_cell.length_c   1.000
_cell.angle_alpha   90.00
_cell.angle_beta   90.00
_cell.angle_gamma   90.00
#
_symmetry.space_group_name_H-M   'P 1'
#
loop_
_entity.id
_entity.type
_entity.pdbx_description
1 polymer ?
#
loop_
_entity_poly.entity_id
_entity_poly.type
_entity_poly.pdbx_seq_one_letter_code
_entity_poly.pdbx_strand_id
1 'polypeptide(L)'
;HHPSSAASDVYKRQIQEMWKKHLGLNVVLTNVDWKVYLARETQGEFDISRAGWIGDYPDPFTFLDMMVTDRGNNKTGWSNSQFDEILKIAASKISPKKRYELYEKAEKILIDELPVIPLYTYTRTYLLSERVKNWQNNILDTNPYQFLSLE
;
A
#
# COMPACT_ATOMS: atom_id res chain seq x y z
N HIS A 1 -7.53 -5.31 11.76
CA HIS A 1 -8.52 -6.28 11.24
C HIS A 1 -8.27 -6.50 9.77
N HIS A 2 -7.65 -7.62 9.42
CA HIS A 2 -7.48 -7.97 8.02
C HIS A 2 -8.85 -8.15 7.37
N PRO A 3 -9.08 -7.66 6.13
CA PRO A 3 -10.27 -8.04 5.39
C PRO A 3 -10.35 -9.56 5.40
N SER A 4 -11.55 -10.10 5.52
CA SER A 4 -11.75 -11.54 5.72
C SER A 4 -10.87 -12.32 4.75
N SER A 5 -10.17 -13.32 5.24
CA SER A 5 -9.26 -14.16 4.46
C SER A 5 -9.91 -14.65 3.14
N ALA A 6 -11.20 -14.91 3.17
CA ALA A 6 -11.99 -15.34 2.01
C ALA A 6 -12.03 -14.31 0.86
N ALA A 7 -12.28 -13.03 1.13
CA ALA A 7 -12.29 -11.99 0.10
C ALA A 7 -10.89 -11.80 -0.52
N SER A 8 -9.86 -11.78 0.32
CA SER A 8 -8.47 -11.70 -0.12
C SER A 8 -8.09 -12.88 -1.02
N ASP A 9 -8.56 -14.08 -0.72
CA ASP A 9 -8.26 -15.29 -1.51
C ASP A 9 -8.96 -15.29 -2.86
N VAL A 10 -10.15 -14.71 -2.96
CA VAL A 10 -10.86 -14.55 -4.24
C VAL A 10 -10.03 -13.67 -5.20
N TYR A 11 -9.55 -12.52 -4.74
CA TYR A 11 -8.74 -11.64 -5.59
C TYR A 11 -7.40 -12.26 -6.01
N LYS A 12 -6.74 -12.99 -5.13
CA LYS A 12 -5.48 -13.69 -5.47
C LYS A 12 -5.71 -14.73 -6.58
N ARG A 13 -6.76 -15.54 -6.48
CA ARG A 13 -7.14 -16.52 -7.49
C ARG A 13 -7.52 -15.86 -8.81
N GLN A 14 -8.22 -14.75 -8.78
CA GLN A 14 -8.56 -14.00 -9.98
C GLN A 14 -7.31 -13.52 -10.72
N ILE A 15 -6.33 -12.95 -10.02
CA ILE A 15 -5.06 -12.51 -10.60
C ILE A 15 -4.27 -13.71 -11.13
N GLN A 16 -4.20 -14.81 -10.39
CA GLN A 16 -3.58 -16.06 -10.83
C GLN A 16 -4.13 -16.54 -12.17
N GLU A 17 -5.47 -16.58 -12.29
CA GLU A 17 -6.14 -16.99 -13.54
C GLU A 17 -5.90 -16.00 -14.69
N MET A 18 -5.91 -14.68 -14.40
CA MET A 18 -5.60 -13.66 -15.40
C MET A 18 -4.17 -13.80 -15.92
N TRP A 19 -3.20 -13.99 -15.06
CA TRP A 19 -1.80 -14.18 -15.45
C TRP A 19 -1.60 -15.46 -16.25
N LYS A 20 -2.24 -16.54 -15.83
CA LYS A 20 -2.21 -17.79 -16.61
C LYS A 20 -2.82 -17.60 -17.99
N LYS A 21 -3.98 -16.96 -18.07
CA LYS A 21 -4.72 -16.79 -19.34
C LYS A 21 -4.04 -15.83 -20.32
N HIS A 22 -3.53 -14.71 -19.82
CA HIS A 22 -3.04 -13.62 -20.66
C HIS A 22 -1.52 -13.59 -20.83
N LEU A 23 -0.78 -14.12 -19.87
CA LEU A 23 0.68 -14.10 -19.86
C LEU A 23 1.31 -15.49 -19.94
N GLY A 24 0.53 -16.56 -19.84
CA GLY A 24 1.04 -17.93 -19.79
C GLY A 24 1.80 -18.26 -18.50
N LEU A 25 1.69 -17.43 -17.46
CA LEU A 25 2.39 -17.62 -16.19
C LEU A 25 1.63 -18.60 -15.29
N ASN A 26 2.31 -19.64 -14.84
CA ASN A 26 1.78 -20.56 -13.83
C ASN A 26 2.27 -20.15 -12.44
N VAL A 27 1.40 -19.47 -11.68
CA VAL A 27 1.69 -19.01 -10.33
C VAL A 27 1.07 -19.96 -9.31
N VAL A 28 1.82 -20.33 -8.29
CA VAL A 28 1.33 -21.14 -7.16
C VAL A 28 1.05 -20.21 -5.99
N LEU A 29 -0.21 -20.22 -5.51
CA LEU A 29 -0.59 -19.45 -4.33
C LEU A 29 -0.20 -20.20 -3.06
N THR A 30 0.62 -19.59 -2.23
CA THR A 30 1.04 -20.14 -0.94
C THR A 30 0.48 -19.27 0.18
N ASN A 31 -0.34 -19.85 1.04
CA ASN A 31 -0.79 -19.21 2.28
C ASN A 31 0.05 -19.73 3.44
N VAL A 32 0.54 -18.80 4.25
CA VAL A 32 1.34 -19.09 5.44
C VAL A 32 0.80 -18.30 6.63
N ASP A 33 1.14 -18.71 7.84
CA ASP A 33 0.87 -17.93 9.05
C ASP A 33 1.51 -16.54 8.98
N TRP A 34 0.88 -15.56 9.62
CA TRP A 34 1.32 -14.16 9.57
C TRP A 34 2.78 -13.96 10.01
N LYS A 35 3.22 -14.66 11.05
CA LYS A 35 4.62 -14.55 11.52
C LYS A 35 5.60 -15.12 10.49
N VAL A 36 5.23 -16.22 9.85
CA VAL A 36 6.02 -16.85 8.78
C VAL A 36 6.06 -15.93 7.55
N TYR A 37 4.93 -15.30 7.20
CA TYR A 37 4.87 -14.31 6.12
C TYR A 37 5.85 -13.16 6.36
N LEU A 38 5.80 -12.52 7.53
CA LEU A 38 6.69 -11.42 7.88
C LEU A 38 8.17 -11.81 7.87
N ALA A 39 8.49 -13.01 8.36
CA ALA A 39 9.86 -13.52 8.35
C ALA A 39 10.37 -13.72 6.91
N ARG A 40 9.60 -14.40 6.06
CA ARG A 40 9.95 -14.62 4.66
C ARG A 40 10.08 -13.32 3.88
N GLU A 41 9.13 -12.39 4.07
CA GLU A 41 9.18 -11.08 3.43
C GLU A 41 10.44 -10.29 3.84
N THR A 42 10.81 -10.33 5.11
CA THR A 42 12.02 -9.66 5.62
C THR A 42 13.31 -10.31 5.10
N GLN A 43 13.29 -11.62 4.87
CA GLN A 43 14.44 -12.38 4.37
C GLN A 43 14.51 -12.42 2.83
N GLY A 44 13.51 -11.87 2.14
CA GLY A 44 13.41 -11.92 0.68
C GLY A 44 13.11 -13.33 0.14
N GLU A 45 12.51 -14.21 0.94
CA GLU A 45 12.17 -15.58 0.58
C GLU A 45 10.83 -15.68 -0.15
N PHE A 46 10.70 -14.97 -1.25
CA PHE A 46 9.52 -15.00 -2.11
C PHE A 46 9.87 -14.62 -3.55
N ASP A 47 9.14 -15.17 -4.51
CA ASP A 47 9.18 -14.69 -5.89
C ASP A 47 8.27 -13.46 -6.05
N ILE A 48 7.05 -13.55 -5.51
CA ILE A 48 6.06 -12.48 -5.51
C ILE A 48 5.37 -12.46 -4.14
N SER A 49 5.48 -11.34 -3.42
CA SER A 49 4.77 -11.12 -2.17
C SER A 49 3.53 -10.25 -2.39
N ARG A 50 2.41 -10.64 -1.80
CA ARG A 50 1.20 -9.83 -1.77
C ARG A 50 1.24 -8.94 -0.51
N ALA A 51 1.40 -7.67 -0.69
CA ALA A 51 1.44 -6.68 0.38
C ALA A 51 0.29 -5.65 0.26
N GLY A 52 0.12 -4.84 1.26
CA GLY A 52 -0.74 -3.67 1.27
C GLY A 52 -0.21 -2.64 2.24
N TRP A 53 -0.44 -1.37 1.94
CA TRP A 53 -0.06 -0.27 2.81
C TRP A 53 -1.26 0.63 3.08
N ILE A 54 -1.41 1.03 4.32
CA ILE A 54 -2.36 2.06 4.74
C ILE A 54 -1.53 3.29 5.11
N GLY A 55 -1.86 4.44 4.52
CA GLY A 55 -1.11 5.65 4.80
C GLY A 55 -1.17 6.06 6.27
N ASP A 56 -0.04 6.39 6.85
CA ASP A 56 0.06 6.82 8.25
C ASP A 56 -0.42 8.27 8.44
N TYR A 57 -0.41 9.05 7.36
CA TYR A 57 -0.82 10.46 7.31
C TYR A 57 -1.27 10.85 5.90
N PRO A 58 -2.05 11.94 5.75
CA PRO A 58 -2.65 12.34 4.47
C PRO A 58 -1.65 13.07 3.54
N ASP A 59 -0.55 12.39 3.17
CA ASP A 59 0.44 12.86 2.21
C ASP A 59 0.96 11.67 1.38
N PRO A 60 1.12 11.80 0.06
CA PRO A 60 1.65 10.72 -0.79
C PRO A 60 3.00 10.16 -0.35
N PHE A 61 3.79 10.95 0.38
CA PHE A 61 5.09 10.54 0.89
C PHE A 61 5.02 9.22 1.70
N THR A 62 3.93 9.00 2.45
CA THR A 62 3.75 7.75 3.23
C THR A 62 3.78 6.48 2.39
N PHE A 63 3.45 6.57 1.09
CA PHE A 63 3.51 5.45 0.14
C PHE A 63 4.85 5.37 -0.59
N LEU A 64 5.40 6.51 -1.00
CA LEU A 64 6.66 6.57 -1.74
C LEU A 64 7.86 6.23 -0.85
N ASP A 65 7.86 6.70 0.39
CA ASP A 65 8.94 6.47 1.36
C ASP A 65 9.21 4.99 1.64
N MET A 66 8.21 4.14 1.47
CA MET A 66 8.37 2.69 1.60
C MET A 66 9.41 2.11 0.64
N MET A 67 9.60 2.74 -0.52
CA MET A 67 10.43 2.22 -1.61
C MET A 67 11.84 2.82 -1.62
N VAL A 68 12.15 3.71 -0.68
CA VAL A 68 13.52 4.26 -0.53
C VAL A 68 14.51 3.13 -0.27
N THR A 69 15.68 3.22 -0.89
CA THR A 69 16.75 2.23 -0.77
C THR A 69 17.11 1.99 0.69
N ASP A 70 17.27 0.73 1.06
CA ASP A 70 17.62 0.26 2.42
C ASP A 70 16.66 0.70 3.54
N ARG A 71 15.48 1.22 3.21
CA ARG A 71 14.43 1.47 4.19
C ARG A 71 13.82 0.16 4.68
N GLY A 72 13.48 0.11 5.98
CA GLY A 72 12.94 -1.08 6.63
C GLY A 72 11.65 -1.64 6.01
N ASN A 73 10.89 -0.83 5.28
CA ASN A 73 9.66 -1.24 4.59
C ASN A 73 9.89 -1.66 3.14
N ASN A 74 11.02 -1.33 2.54
CA ASN A 74 11.39 -1.82 1.21
C ASN A 74 11.89 -3.26 1.31
N LYS A 75 11.02 -4.22 1.01
CA LYS A 75 11.32 -5.66 1.03
C LYS A 75 11.61 -6.23 -0.35
N THR A 76 11.61 -5.39 -1.39
CA THR A 76 11.77 -5.83 -2.78
C THR A 76 13.23 -6.03 -3.20
N GLY A 77 14.17 -5.45 -2.43
CA GLY A 77 15.58 -5.37 -2.83
C GLY A 77 15.85 -4.34 -3.94
N TRP A 78 14.81 -3.63 -4.41
CA TRP A 78 14.95 -2.57 -5.40
C TRP A 78 15.66 -1.35 -4.79
N SER A 79 16.51 -0.71 -5.61
CA SER A 79 17.20 0.52 -5.26
C SER A 79 17.30 1.45 -6.47
N ASN A 80 17.07 2.74 -6.26
CA ASN A 80 17.22 3.74 -7.29
C ASN A 80 17.65 5.08 -6.68
N SER A 81 18.89 5.49 -6.92
CA SER A 81 19.45 6.70 -6.33
C SER A 81 18.76 7.99 -6.78
N GLN A 82 18.20 8.01 -7.99
CA GLN A 82 17.43 9.16 -8.48
C GLN A 82 16.09 9.28 -7.74
N PHE A 83 15.42 8.15 -7.49
CA PHE A 83 14.22 8.12 -6.69
C PHE A 83 14.48 8.62 -5.27
N ASP A 84 15.53 8.11 -4.63
CA ASP A 84 15.90 8.49 -3.27
C ASP A 84 16.20 9.99 -3.16
N GLU A 85 16.95 10.55 -4.11
CA GLU A 85 17.28 11.98 -4.10
C GLU A 85 16.04 12.86 -4.36
N ILE A 86 15.13 12.44 -5.24
CA ILE A 86 13.86 13.14 -5.46
C ILE A 86 13.05 13.22 -4.17
N LEU A 87 12.93 12.12 -3.43
CA LEU A 87 12.17 12.10 -2.17
C LEU A 87 12.86 12.93 -1.08
N LYS A 88 14.18 12.89 -1.00
CA LYS A 88 14.95 13.72 -0.08
C LYS A 88 14.75 15.20 -0.35
N ILE A 89 14.76 15.61 -1.62
CA ILE A 89 14.46 17.00 -2.01
C ILE A 89 13.00 17.34 -1.68
N ALA A 90 12.05 16.46 -1.97
CA ALA A 90 10.63 16.67 -1.68
C ALA A 90 10.38 16.90 -0.19
N ALA A 91 11.02 16.13 0.68
CA ALA A 91 10.92 16.27 2.14
C ALA A 91 11.37 17.66 2.64
N SER A 92 12.27 18.34 1.92
CA SER A 92 12.76 19.66 2.27
C SER A 92 11.91 20.82 1.72
N LYS A 93 10.88 20.55 0.88
CA LYS A 93 10.09 21.60 0.22
C LYS A 93 8.88 22.02 1.06
N ILE A 94 8.77 23.33 1.28
CA ILE A 94 7.65 23.93 2.00
C ILE A 94 6.43 24.09 1.07
N SER A 95 6.65 24.40 -0.23
CA SER A 95 5.55 24.56 -1.20
C SER A 95 4.91 23.19 -1.54
N PRO A 96 3.63 22.97 -1.22
CA PRO A 96 2.94 21.73 -1.57
C PRO A 96 3.01 21.45 -3.08
N LYS A 97 2.78 22.43 -3.92
CA LYS A 97 2.82 22.26 -5.38
C LYS A 97 4.16 21.67 -5.84
N LYS A 98 5.28 22.28 -5.42
CA LYS A 98 6.62 21.77 -5.80
C LYS A 98 6.90 20.38 -5.25
N ARG A 99 6.36 20.07 -4.07
CA ARG A 99 6.48 18.76 -3.45
C ARG A 99 5.72 17.70 -4.27
N TYR A 100 4.50 17.98 -4.67
CA TYR A 100 3.71 17.08 -5.52
C TYR A 100 4.35 16.85 -6.90
N GLU A 101 4.91 17.88 -7.53
CA GLU A 101 5.67 17.72 -8.79
C GLU A 101 6.87 16.77 -8.66
N LEU A 102 7.50 16.72 -7.48
CA LEU A 102 8.58 15.77 -7.19
C LEU A 102 8.01 14.35 -6.95
N TYR A 103 6.89 14.23 -6.26
CA TYR A 103 6.23 12.93 -6.05
C TYR A 103 5.80 12.30 -7.38
N GLU A 104 5.24 13.07 -8.30
CA GLU A 104 4.90 12.59 -9.64
C GLU A 104 6.13 12.02 -10.38
N LYS A 105 7.27 12.67 -10.25
CA LYS A 105 8.52 12.17 -10.84
C LYS A 105 9.00 10.87 -10.18
N ALA A 106 8.90 10.77 -8.87
CA ALA A 106 9.25 9.57 -8.13
C ALA A 106 8.30 8.40 -8.48
N GLU A 107 6.99 8.66 -8.49
CA GLU A 107 5.98 7.68 -8.89
C GLU A 107 6.21 7.17 -10.31
N LYS A 108 6.57 8.05 -11.24
CA LYS A 108 6.91 7.64 -12.60
C LYS A 108 8.06 6.63 -12.64
N ILE A 109 9.11 6.82 -11.85
CA ILE A 109 10.21 5.85 -11.75
C ILE A 109 9.70 4.51 -11.24
N LEU A 110 8.86 4.49 -10.19
CA LEU A 110 8.27 3.26 -9.66
C LEU A 110 7.42 2.53 -10.71
N ILE A 111 6.63 3.26 -11.49
CA ILE A 111 5.79 2.66 -12.53
C ILE A 111 6.61 2.18 -13.72
N ASP A 112 7.68 2.86 -14.07
CA ASP A 112 8.54 2.46 -15.19
C ASP A 112 9.40 1.22 -14.82
N GLU A 113 9.85 1.10 -13.57
CA GLU A 113 10.71 0.00 -13.11
C GLU A 113 9.96 -1.15 -12.42
N LEU A 114 8.73 -0.91 -11.98
CA LEU A 114 7.81 -1.89 -11.40
C LEU A 114 8.37 -2.77 -10.27
N PRO A 115 9.05 -2.21 -9.26
CA PRO A 115 9.40 -3.00 -8.07
C PRO A 115 8.16 -3.48 -7.29
N VAL A 116 7.04 -2.80 -7.50
CA VAL A 116 5.71 -3.18 -7.01
C VAL A 116 4.71 -3.07 -8.16
N ILE A 117 3.72 -3.95 -8.16
CA ILE A 117 2.59 -3.95 -9.11
C ILE A 117 1.36 -3.47 -8.37
N PRO A 118 0.92 -2.21 -8.54
CA PRO A 118 -0.30 -1.71 -7.92
C PRO A 118 -1.52 -2.44 -8.48
N LEU A 119 -2.36 -2.99 -7.60
CA LEU A 119 -3.53 -3.76 -8.02
C LEU A 119 -4.83 -2.99 -7.82
N TYR A 120 -5.04 -2.44 -6.64
CA TYR A 120 -6.25 -1.68 -6.30
C TYR A 120 -6.06 -0.88 -5.01
N THR A 121 -6.91 0.11 -4.83
CA THR A 121 -7.01 0.86 -3.57
C THR A 121 -8.13 0.26 -2.72
N TYR A 122 -7.85 0.00 -1.45
CA TYR A 122 -8.86 -0.46 -0.50
C TYR A 122 -9.91 0.61 -0.25
N THR A 123 -11.16 0.17 -0.21
CA THR A 123 -12.27 0.98 0.28
C THR A 123 -12.86 0.36 1.52
N ARG A 124 -13.35 1.17 2.44
CA ARG A 124 -14.12 0.69 3.59
C ARG A 124 -15.60 0.88 3.35
N THR A 125 -16.35 -0.19 3.58
CA THR A 125 -17.80 -0.17 3.62
C THR A 125 -18.23 -0.40 5.07
N TYR A 126 -19.10 0.44 5.58
CA TYR A 126 -19.65 0.32 6.92
C TYR A 126 -21.13 0.68 6.94
N LEU A 127 -21.82 0.16 7.94
CA LEU A 127 -23.19 0.55 8.26
C LEU A 127 -23.13 1.49 9.47
N LEU A 128 -23.68 2.68 9.32
CA LEU A 128 -23.75 3.69 10.38
C LEU A 128 -25.20 3.91 10.77
N SER A 129 -25.53 3.75 12.04
CA SER A 129 -26.85 4.10 12.55
C SER A 129 -27.07 5.61 12.49
N GLU A 130 -28.28 6.04 12.11
CA GLU A 130 -28.66 7.46 12.11
C GLU A 130 -28.56 8.12 13.48
N ARG A 131 -28.55 7.34 14.55
CA ARG A 131 -28.35 7.78 15.92
C ARG A 131 -26.92 8.23 16.22
N VAL A 132 -25.93 7.81 15.41
CA VAL A 132 -24.54 8.22 15.59
C VAL A 132 -24.34 9.59 14.97
N LYS A 133 -23.98 10.56 15.82
CA LYS A 133 -23.68 11.94 15.39
C LYS A 133 -22.17 12.20 15.39
N ASN A 134 -21.78 13.23 14.64
CA ASN A 134 -20.40 13.69 14.50
C ASN A 134 -19.44 12.69 13.81
N TRP A 135 -19.98 11.65 13.13
CA TRP A 135 -19.18 10.81 12.27
C TRP A 135 -18.70 11.60 11.06
N GLN A 136 -17.41 11.55 10.77
CA GLN A 136 -16.80 12.22 9.61
C GLN A 136 -16.00 11.24 8.78
N ASN A 137 -16.30 11.20 7.49
CA ASN A 137 -15.46 10.48 6.54
C ASN A 137 -14.12 11.20 6.38
N ASN A 138 -13.04 10.50 6.60
CA ASN A 138 -11.70 11.03 6.40
C ASN A 138 -10.77 9.98 5.82
N ILE A 139 -9.71 10.42 5.16
CA ILE A 139 -8.79 9.55 4.42
C ILE A 139 -8.05 8.55 5.31
N LEU A 140 -7.87 8.85 6.59
CA LEU A 140 -7.22 7.96 7.55
C LEU A 140 -8.21 7.00 8.23
N ASP A 141 -9.51 7.16 7.94
CA ASP A 141 -10.60 6.38 8.55
C ASP A 141 -10.51 6.33 10.09
N THR A 142 -10.18 7.48 10.67
CA THR A 142 -10.03 7.64 12.13
C THR A 142 -11.11 8.52 12.67
N ASN A 143 -11.98 7.96 13.50
CA ASN A 143 -13.06 8.67 14.19
C ASN A 143 -12.92 8.43 15.69
N PRO A 144 -12.24 9.34 16.43
CA PRO A 144 -12.07 9.19 17.89
C PRO A 144 -13.42 9.20 18.58
N TYR A 145 -13.72 8.15 19.34
CA TYR A 145 -15.03 7.94 19.99
C TYR A 145 -15.45 9.08 20.93
N GLN A 146 -14.48 9.80 21.48
CA GLN A 146 -14.74 10.94 22.37
C GLN A 146 -15.50 12.10 21.70
N PHE A 147 -15.52 12.15 20.36
CA PHE A 147 -16.24 13.17 19.59
C PHE A 147 -17.57 12.68 19.05
N LEU A 148 -17.87 11.39 19.19
CA LEU A 148 -19.13 10.82 18.74
C LEU A 148 -20.19 10.92 19.84
N SER A 149 -21.45 11.10 19.45
CA SER A 149 -22.60 11.03 20.35
C SER A 149 -23.70 10.14 19.77
N LEU A 150 -24.56 9.65 20.63
CA LEU A 150 -25.75 8.89 20.26
C LEU A 150 -26.98 9.73 20.62
N GLU A 151 -27.89 9.92 19.68
CA GLU A 151 -29.18 10.57 19.84
C GLU A 151 -30.35 9.64 19.47
#